data_03d14814d9e096cc0eafd679400f05bc
#
_entry.id   03d14814d9e096cc0eafd679400f05bc
#
_cell.length_a   1.000
_cell.length_b   1.000
_cell.length_c   1.000
_cell.angle_alpha   90.00
_cell.angle_beta   90.00
_cell.angle_gamma   90.00
#
_symmetry.space_group_name_H-M   'P 1'
#
loop_
_entity.id
_entity.type
_entity.pdbx_description
1 polymer ?
#
loop_
_entity_poly.entity_id
_entity_poly.type
_entity_poly.pdbx_seq_one_letter_code
_entity_poly.pdbx_strand_id
1 'polypeptide(L)'
;VVASYMVEIYRRLRTLPGRRVLAVGALVLCMLSAVLTIGRESIAGYCLYGDSQLKAAEYIYENTEPEDTVLTDMRHNNEIAALTGRNIVCGSTSYVYFHGLDYTERKTDMQSMFSAPQANCALFEKYSIDYILVSAYERNNFTVNEAEIKALFPCVFDENGVQIYKVTF
;
A
#
# COMPACT_ATOMS: atom_id res chain seq x y z
N VAL A 1 6.78 -16.54 -25.42
CA VAL A 1 7.94 -17.44 -25.44
C VAL A 1 7.51 -18.86 -25.02
N VAL A 2 6.92 -19.07 -23.80
CA VAL A 2 6.55 -20.43 -23.32
C VAL A 2 5.52 -21.12 -24.23
N ALA A 3 4.46 -20.42 -24.61
CA ALA A 3 3.42 -20.95 -25.48
C ALA A 3 3.96 -21.40 -26.84
N SER A 4 4.89 -20.63 -27.44
CA SER A 4 5.54 -20.98 -28.70
C SER A 4 6.36 -22.26 -28.59
N TYR A 5 7.09 -22.45 -27.48
CA TYR A 5 7.83 -23.68 -27.18
C TYR A 5 6.91 -24.87 -26.99
N MET A 6 5.80 -24.73 -26.30
CA MET A 6 4.83 -25.81 -26.11
C MET A 6 4.22 -26.27 -27.44
N VAL A 7 3.89 -25.33 -28.33
CA VAL A 7 3.40 -25.66 -29.69
C VAL A 7 4.47 -26.40 -30.49
N GLU A 8 5.71 -25.97 -30.42
CA GLU A 8 6.82 -26.64 -31.14
C GLU A 8 7.08 -28.04 -30.59
N ILE A 9 7.10 -28.22 -29.26
CA ILE A 9 7.21 -29.53 -28.64
C ILE A 9 6.05 -30.43 -29.07
N TYR A 10 4.81 -29.93 -29.05
CA TYR A 10 3.64 -30.67 -29.47
C TYR A 10 3.72 -31.09 -30.95
N ARG A 11 4.26 -30.23 -31.82
CA ARG A 11 4.51 -30.56 -33.25
C ARG A 11 5.57 -31.64 -33.40
N ARG A 12 6.68 -31.58 -32.66
CA ARG A 12 7.74 -32.61 -32.67
C ARG A 12 7.27 -33.95 -32.18
N LEU A 13 6.35 -33.98 -31.19
CA LEU A 13 5.74 -35.18 -30.67
C LEU A 13 4.63 -35.73 -31.57
N ARG A 14 4.43 -35.20 -32.77
CA ARG A 14 3.31 -35.52 -33.68
C ARG A 14 3.23 -37.00 -34.04
N THR A 15 4.33 -37.68 -34.07
CA THR A 15 4.44 -39.12 -34.44
C THR A 15 4.26 -40.07 -33.27
N LEU A 16 4.27 -39.57 -32.00
CA LEU A 16 4.16 -40.45 -30.83
C LEU A 16 2.70 -40.85 -30.58
N PRO A 17 2.42 -42.16 -30.39
CA PRO A 17 1.12 -42.59 -29.89
C PRO A 17 0.91 -41.99 -28.47
N GLY A 18 -0.30 -41.52 -28.20
CA GLY A 18 -0.62 -40.94 -26.89
C GLY A 18 -0.24 -39.45 -26.69
N ARG A 19 0.28 -38.77 -27.73
CA ARG A 19 0.65 -37.32 -27.65
C ARG A 19 -0.45 -36.42 -27.06
N ARG A 20 -1.73 -36.75 -27.34
CA ARG A 20 -2.86 -36.01 -26.79
C ARG A 20 -2.94 -36.18 -25.26
N VAL A 21 -2.72 -37.38 -24.78
CA VAL A 21 -2.71 -37.68 -23.34
C VAL A 21 -1.55 -36.95 -22.66
N LEU A 22 -0.36 -36.97 -23.28
CA LEU A 22 0.78 -36.18 -22.78
C LEU A 22 0.53 -34.70 -22.73
N ALA A 23 -0.07 -34.14 -23.78
CA ALA A 23 -0.41 -32.71 -23.83
C ALA A 23 -1.45 -32.32 -22.78
N VAL A 24 -2.50 -33.15 -22.61
CA VAL A 24 -3.53 -32.93 -21.59
C VAL A 24 -2.93 -33.08 -20.17
N GLY A 25 -2.10 -34.12 -19.97
CA GLY A 25 -1.40 -34.30 -18.68
C GLY A 25 -0.50 -33.12 -18.32
N ALA A 26 0.29 -32.62 -19.27
CA ALA A 26 1.11 -31.43 -19.08
C ALA A 26 0.25 -30.18 -18.77
N LEU A 27 -0.86 -29.98 -19.47
CA LEU A 27 -1.79 -28.90 -19.21
C LEU A 27 -2.39 -29.00 -17.79
N VAL A 28 -2.84 -30.18 -17.39
CA VAL A 28 -3.37 -30.43 -16.04
C VAL A 28 -2.32 -30.14 -14.97
N LEU A 29 -1.07 -30.59 -15.16
CA LEU A 29 0.03 -30.29 -14.22
C LEU A 29 0.31 -28.79 -14.13
N CYS A 30 0.31 -28.08 -15.25
CA CYS A 30 0.49 -26.61 -15.23
C CYS A 30 -0.67 -25.91 -14.51
N MET A 31 -1.90 -26.37 -14.69
CA MET A 31 -3.06 -25.78 -14.02
C MET A 31 -3.18 -26.18 -12.55
N LEU A 32 -2.64 -27.34 -12.14
CA LEU A 32 -2.69 -27.81 -10.78
C LEU A 32 -2.05 -26.82 -9.80
N SER A 33 -0.91 -26.25 -10.17
CA SER A 33 -0.23 -25.23 -9.36
C SER A 33 -1.11 -24.01 -9.12
N ALA A 34 -1.78 -23.52 -10.16
CA ALA A 34 -2.69 -22.38 -10.06
C ALA A 34 -3.89 -22.71 -9.16
N VAL A 35 -4.51 -23.88 -9.34
CA VAL A 35 -5.64 -24.33 -8.51
C VAL A 35 -5.25 -24.47 -7.04
N LEU A 36 -4.08 -25.08 -6.77
CA LEU A 36 -3.57 -25.21 -5.41
C LEU A 36 -3.25 -23.85 -4.77
N THR A 37 -2.72 -22.91 -5.55
CA THR A 37 -2.48 -21.54 -5.05
C THR A 37 -3.79 -20.84 -4.70
N ILE A 38 -4.78 -20.91 -5.57
CA ILE A 38 -6.13 -20.35 -5.30
C ILE A 38 -6.74 -21.01 -4.06
N GLY A 39 -6.66 -22.33 -3.96
CA GLY A 39 -7.16 -23.07 -2.78
C GLY A 39 -6.47 -22.64 -1.49
N ARG A 40 -5.14 -22.49 -1.51
CA ARG A 40 -4.37 -21.99 -0.38
C ARG A 40 -4.79 -20.56 0.01
N GLU A 41 -4.88 -19.66 -0.94
CA GLU A 41 -5.25 -18.27 -0.67
C GLU A 41 -6.70 -18.15 -0.17
N SER A 42 -7.61 -19.02 -0.64
CA SER A 42 -9.01 -19.04 -0.19
C SER A 42 -9.19 -19.44 1.29
N ILE A 43 -8.24 -20.20 1.85
CA ILE A 43 -8.25 -20.62 3.27
C ILE A 43 -7.25 -19.84 4.12
N ALA A 44 -6.43 -19.00 3.52
CA ALA A 44 -5.46 -18.18 4.25
C ALA A 44 -6.21 -17.08 5.01
N GLY A 45 -6.04 -17.04 6.33
CA GLY A 45 -6.58 -15.97 7.18
C GLY A 45 -5.80 -14.65 7.09
N TYR A 46 -5.09 -14.42 5.97
CA TYR A 46 -4.34 -13.19 5.74
C TYR A 46 -5.23 -12.10 5.18
N CYS A 47 -5.26 -10.99 5.89
CA CYS A 47 -5.92 -9.76 5.45
C CYS A 47 -4.87 -8.67 5.28
N LEU A 48 -4.81 -8.04 4.10
CA LEU A 48 -3.83 -6.99 3.81
C LEU A 48 -4.16 -5.71 4.56
N TYR A 49 -5.44 -5.38 4.65
CA TYR A 49 -5.95 -4.21 5.36
C TYR A 49 -7.02 -4.65 6.36
N GLY A 50 -6.97 -4.13 7.57
CA GLY A 50 -8.04 -4.31 8.56
C GLY A 50 -9.25 -3.42 8.25
N ASP A 51 -10.40 -3.76 8.83
CA ASP A 51 -11.67 -3.04 8.58
C ASP A 51 -11.57 -1.54 8.86
N SER A 52 -10.90 -1.13 9.93
CA SER A 52 -10.71 0.29 10.26
C SER A 52 -9.82 1.03 9.27
N GLN A 53 -8.83 0.34 8.66
CA GLN A 53 -8.00 0.91 7.60
C GLN A 53 -8.81 1.09 6.31
N LEU A 54 -9.66 0.12 5.96
CA LEU A 54 -10.55 0.22 4.80
C LEU A 54 -11.51 1.40 4.94
N LYS A 55 -12.13 1.55 6.13
CA LYS A 55 -13.03 2.66 6.41
C LYS A 55 -12.32 4.02 6.44
N ALA A 56 -11.09 4.06 6.95
CA ALA A 56 -10.27 5.28 6.90
C ALA A 56 -9.91 5.67 5.46
N ALA A 57 -9.57 4.68 4.62
CA ALA A 57 -9.33 4.91 3.20
C ALA A 57 -10.62 5.36 2.47
N GLU A 58 -11.76 4.74 2.76
CA GLU A 58 -13.07 5.14 2.23
C GLU A 58 -13.41 6.58 2.62
N TYR A 59 -13.21 6.92 3.91
CA TYR A 59 -13.41 8.31 4.39
C TYR A 59 -12.56 9.31 3.59
N ILE A 60 -11.26 9.04 3.43
CA ILE A 60 -10.36 9.89 2.63
C ILE A 60 -10.84 9.97 1.17
N TYR A 61 -11.20 8.84 0.56
CA TYR A 61 -11.66 8.82 -0.82
C TYR A 61 -12.90 9.69 -1.05
N GLU A 62 -13.86 9.66 -0.12
CA GLU A 62 -15.14 10.37 -0.23
C GLU A 62 -15.08 11.84 0.17
N ASN A 63 -14.13 12.23 1.05
CA ASN A 63 -14.11 13.56 1.67
C ASN A 63 -12.90 14.41 1.29
N THR A 64 -12.11 13.98 0.30
CA THR A 64 -10.91 14.70 -0.13
C THR A 64 -10.83 14.80 -1.65
N GLU A 65 -10.08 15.79 -2.14
CA GLU A 65 -9.80 15.96 -3.56
C GLU A 65 -8.60 15.09 -4.01
N PRO A 66 -8.49 14.78 -5.32
CA PRO A 66 -7.38 13.97 -5.85
C PRO A 66 -5.99 14.50 -5.56
N GLU A 67 -5.85 15.82 -5.44
CA GLU A 67 -4.59 16.52 -5.21
C GLU A 67 -4.19 16.59 -3.74
N ASP A 68 -5.12 16.29 -2.81
CA ASP A 68 -4.87 16.36 -1.37
C ASP A 68 -3.74 15.42 -0.95
N THR A 69 -2.92 15.91 -0.04
CA THR A 69 -1.75 15.18 0.48
C THR A 69 -1.98 14.73 1.91
N VAL A 70 -1.75 13.46 2.16
CA VAL A 70 -1.88 12.85 3.49
C VAL A 70 -0.52 12.53 4.08
N LEU A 71 -0.25 13.04 5.27
CA LEU A 71 0.89 12.62 6.08
C LEU A 71 0.57 11.26 6.72
N THR A 72 1.28 10.22 6.32
CA THR A 72 1.09 8.83 6.74
C THR A 72 2.41 8.07 6.67
N ASP A 73 2.42 6.77 6.90
CA ASP A 73 3.62 5.92 6.85
C ASP A 73 4.17 5.69 5.41
N MET A 74 5.35 5.06 5.34
CA MET A 74 6.07 4.80 4.09
C MET A 74 5.99 3.34 3.63
N ARG A 75 4.95 2.58 3.98
CA ARG A 75 4.79 1.21 3.48
C ARG A 75 4.49 1.20 1.99
N HIS A 76 4.91 0.13 1.29
CA HIS A 76 4.59 -0.06 -0.12
C HIS A 76 3.09 -0.32 -0.37
N ASN A 77 2.41 -0.86 0.62
CA ASN A 77 0.97 -1.12 0.64
C ASN A 77 0.24 -0.16 1.60
N ASN A 78 0.65 1.11 1.62
CA ASN A 78 -0.06 2.12 2.40
C ASN A 78 -1.49 2.26 1.88
N GLU A 79 -2.49 2.20 2.78
CA GLU A 79 -3.92 2.21 2.43
C GLU A 79 -4.36 3.48 1.71
N ILE A 80 -3.77 4.63 2.06
CA ILE A 80 -4.12 5.91 1.41
C ILE A 80 -3.65 5.89 -0.04
N ALA A 81 -2.37 5.62 -0.28
CA ALA A 81 -1.83 5.61 -1.64
C ALA A 81 -2.47 4.49 -2.50
N ALA A 82 -2.67 3.29 -1.93
CA ALA A 82 -3.12 2.12 -2.68
C ALA A 82 -4.63 2.12 -2.98
N LEU A 83 -5.47 2.62 -2.08
CA LEU A 83 -6.92 2.51 -2.19
C LEU A 83 -7.59 3.81 -2.59
N THR A 84 -6.98 4.97 -2.31
CA THR A 84 -7.60 6.27 -2.57
C THR A 84 -6.95 7.02 -3.74
N GLY A 85 -5.71 6.70 -4.06
CA GLY A 85 -4.93 7.43 -5.07
C GLY A 85 -4.54 8.84 -4.64
N ARG A 86 -4.69 9.20 -3.35
CA ARG A 86 -4.26 10.50 -2.82
C ARG A 86 -2.75 10.55 -2.68
N ASN A 87 -2.20 11.76 -2.67
CA ASN A 87 -0.77 11.96 -2.48
C ASN A 87 -0.35 11.60 -1.05
N ILE A 88 0.85 11.07 -0.90
CA ILE A 88 1.52 10.88 0.38
C ILE A 88 2.90 11.55 0.34
N VAL A 89 3.41 11.97 1.50
CA VAL A 89 4.68 12.71 1.58
C VAL A 89 5.85 11.91 1.04
N CYS A 90 5.90 10.60 1.37
CA CYS A 90 6.95 9.71 0.91
C CYS A 90 6.40 8.30 0.73
N GLY A 91 6.67 7.71 -0.42
CA GLY A 91 6.37 6.31 -0.70
C GLY A 91 7.37 5.35 -0.04
N SER A 92 7.26 4.06 -0.35
CA SER A 92 8.16 3.03 0.18
C SER A 92 9.62 3.38 -0.11
N THR A 93 10.42 3.44 0.95
CA THR A 93 11.84 3.77 0.88
C THR A 93 12.61 2.84 -0.08
N SER A 94 12.24 1.55 -0.12
CA SER A 94 12.85 0.58 -1.04
C SER A 94 12.59 0.97 -2.49
N TYR A 95 11.36 1.30 -2.85
CA TYR A 95 11.02 1.68 -4.23
C TYR A 95 11.67 3.00 -4.61
N VAL A 96 11.60 4.02 -3.74
CA VAL A 96 12.24 5.32 -3.96
C VAL A 96 13.73 5.14 -4.19
N TYR A 97 14.41 4.34 -3.35
CA TYR A 97 15.84 4.03 -3.47
C TYR A 97 16.17 3.32 -4.79
N PHE A 98 15.42 2.28 -5.17
CA PHE A 98 15.68 1.54 -6.42
C PHE A 98 15.39 2.36 -7.67
N HIS A 99 14.62 3.43 -7.57
CA HIS A 99 14.45 4.42 -8.64
C HIS A 99 15.52 5.52 -8.62
N GLY A 100 16.52 5.43 -7.74
CA GLY A 100 17.62 6.40 -7.67
C GLY A 100 17.23 7.74 -7.05
N LEU A 101 16.12 7.79 -6.32
CA LEU A 101 15.64 9.01 -5.65
C LEU A 101 16.06 9.00 -4.17
N ASP A 102 16.43 10.17 -3.66
CA ASP A 102 16.69 10.34 -2.22
C ASP A 102 15.40 10.56 -1.45
N TYR A 103 15.19 9.79 -0.40
CA TYR A 103 14.06 9.88 0.52
C TYR A 103 14.44 10.40 1.91
N THR A 104 15.73 10.62 2.16
CA THR A 104 16.28 10.90 3.51
C THR A 104 15.68 12.16 4.12
N GLU A 105 15.63 13.25 3.33
CA GLU A 105 15.05 14.52 3.76
C GLU A 105 13.57 14.35 4.11
N ARG A 106 12.77 13.76 3.20
CA ARG A 106 11.33 13.55 3.42
C ARG A 106 11.06 12.71 4.67
N LYS A 107 11.83 11.64 4.89
CA LYS A 107 11.71 10.80 6.07
C LYS A 107 12.00 11.56 7.36
N THR A 108 13.05 12.40 7.36
CA THR A 108 13.40 13.24 8.51
C THR A 108 12.34 14.29 8.79
N ASP A 109 11.83 14.92 7.75
CA ASP A 109 10.76 15.92 7.84
C ASP A 109 9.46 15.28 8.38
N MET A 110 9.09 14.09 7.90
CA MET A 110 7.94 13.34 8.43
C MET A 110 8.11 13.02 9.92
N GLN A 111 9.29 12.57 10.35
CA GLN A 111 9.57 12.33 11.77
C GLN A 111 9.40 13.62 12.59
N SER A 112 9.85 14.74 12.08
CA SER A 112 9.72 16.05 12.74
C SER A 112 8.26 16.51 12.82
N MET A 113 7.49 16.33 11.76
CA MET A 113 6.05 16.64 11.74
C MET A 113 5.25 15.78 12.71
N PHE A 114 5.56 14.49 12.83
CA PHE A 114 4.86 13.62 13.80
C PHE A 114 5.27 13.89 15.25
N SER A 115 6.55 14.20 15.52
CA SER A 115 7.06 14.33 16.89
C SER A 115 6.82 15.70 17.51
N ALA A 116 6.82 16.77 16.72
CA ALA A 116 6.64 18.15 17.18
C ALA A 116 5.92 18.99 16.11
N PRO A 117 4.63 18.71 15.85
CA PRO A 117 3.88 19.35 14.78
C PRO A 117 3.83 20.87 14.89
N GLN A 118 3.65 21.44 16.10
CA GLN A 118 3.61 22.88 16.29
C GLN A 118 4.92 23.57 15.93
N ALA A 119 6.04 22.97 16.30
CA ALA A 119 7.36 23.53 16.00
C ALA A 119 7.73 23.41 14.50
N ASN A 120 7.04 22.56 13.76
CA ASN A 120 7.33 22.22 12.37
C ASN A 120 6.20 22.59 11.40
N CYS A 121 5.39 23.59 11.72
CA CYS A 121 4.27 24.05 10.85
C CYS A 121 4.73 24.36 9.42
N ALA A 122 5.92 24.93 9.22
CA ALA A 122 6.47 25.20 7.91
C ALA A 122 6.67 23.95 7.03
N LEU A 123 6.83 22.77 7.63
CA LEU A 123 6.93 21.49 6.88
C LEU A 123 5.57 21.06 6.34
N PHE A 124 4.49 21.31 7.07
CA PHE A 124 3.14 21.05 6.57
C PHE A 124 2.82 21.91 5.35
N GLU A 125 3.22 23.17 5.36
CA GLU A 125 3.10 24.06 4.19
C GLU A 125 4.02 23.60 3.04
N LYS A 126 5.31 23.27 3.34
CA LYS A 126 6.29 22.77 2.35
C LYS A 126 5.77 21.60 1.54
N TYR A 127 5.06 20.66 2.21
CA TYR A 127 4.53 19.45 1.57
C TYR A 127 3.04 19.56 1.22
N SER A 128 2.41 20.69 1.44
CA SER A 128 0.98 20.90 1.22
C SER A 128 0.15 19.81 1.87
N ILE A 129 0.33 19.59 3.18
CA ILE A 129 -0.35 18.53 3.92
C ILE A 129 -1.78 18.98 4.27
N ASP A 130 -2.77 18.22 3.81
CA ASP A 130 -4.19 18.47 4.07
C ASP A 130 -4.73 17.59 5.19
N TYR A 131 -4.18 16.39 5.35
CA TYR A 131 -4.62 15.43 6.36
C TYR A 131 -3.44 14.69 7.00
N ILE A 132 -3.65 14.22 8.23
CA ILE A 132 -2.72 13.37 8.97
C ILE A 132 -3.44 12.08 9.32
N LEU A 133 -2.91 10.94 8.91
CA LEU A 133 -3.35 9.62 9.36
C LEU A 133 -2.48 9.16 10.52
N VAL A 134 -3.09 8.70 11.60
CA VAL A 134 -2.41 8.09 12.75
C VAL A 134 -3.03 6.73 13.03
N SER A 135 -2.31 5.68 12.72
CA SER A 135 -2.67 4.29 12.97
C SER A 135 -1.58 3.58 13.80
N ALA A 136 -1.72 2.29 13.98
CA ALA A 136 -0.67 1.48 14.61
C ALA A 136 0.66 1.54 13.84
N TYR A 137 0.62 1.78 12.54
CA TYR A 137 1.83 1.83 11.72
C TYR A 137 2.63 3.11 11.93
N GLU A 138 1.96 4.26 12.00
CA GLU A 138 2.61 5.54 12.32
C GLU A 138 3.21 5.48 13.73
N ARG A 139 2.46 4.97 14.71
CA ARG A 139 2.93 4.82 16.10
C ARG A 139 4.13 3.89 16.23
N ASN A 140 4.24 2.86 15.40
CA ASN A 140 5.37 1.92 15.43
C ASN A 140 6.60 2.43 14.69
N ASN A 141 6.42 3.28 13.68
CA ASN A 141 7.51 3.72 12.79
C ASN A 141 8.02 5.13 13.14
N PHE A 142 7.20 5.94 13.82
CA PHE A 142 7.52 7.31 14.19
C PHE A 142 7.24 7.56 15.67
N THR A 143 7.92 8.55 16.23
CA THR A 143 7.53 9.10 17.54
C THR A 143 6.38 10.07 17.28
N VAL A 144 5.14 9.64 17.54
CA VAL A 144 3.94 10.45 17.27
C VAL A 144 3.51 11.19 18.53
N ASN A 145 3.47 12.53 18.49
CA ASN A 145 2.93 13.36 19.56
C ASN A 145 1.43 13.60 19.36
N GLU A 146 0.63 12.57 19.66
CA GLU A 146 -0.83 12.62 19.45
C GLU A 146 -1.51 13.73 20.27
N ALA A 147 -0.98 14.07 21.43
CA ALA A 147 -1.55 15.13 22.27
C ALA A 147 -1.46 16.49 21.56
N GLU A 148 -0.34 16.77 20.93
CA GLU A 148 -0.11 18.00 20.20
C GLU A 148 -0.88 18.03 18.88
N ILE A 149 -0.93 16.91 18.14
CA ILE A 149 -1.74 16.76 16.93
C ILE A 149 -3.22 17.07 17.23
N LYS A 150 -3.78 16.44 18.30
CA LYS A 150 -5.16 16.66 18.75
C LYS A 150 -5.45 18.10 19.19
N ALA A 151 -4.45 18.78 19.73
CA ALA A 151 -4.60 20.18 20.16
C ALA A 151 -4.60 21.14 18.97
N LEU A 152 -3.89 20.82 17.90
CA LEU A 152 -3.72 21.67 16.72
C LEU A 152 -4.77 21.42 15.63
N PHE A 153 -5.16 20.16 15.44
CA PHE A 153 -5.96 19.76 14.28
C PHE A 153 -7.22 19.01 14.70
N PRO A 154 -8.39 19.35 14.11
CA PRO A 154 -9.63 18.63 14.37
C PRO A 154 -9.53 17.18 13.90
N CYS A 155 -9.93 16.24 14.77
CA CYS A 155 -10.10 14.85 14.40
C CYS A 155 -11.40 14.72 13.59
N VAL A 156 -11.29 14.22 12.37
CA VAL A 156 -12.40 14.06 11.43
C VAL A 156 -12.83 12.61 11.24
N PHE A 157 -11.99 11.68 11.68
CA PHE A 157 -12.29 10.23 11.70
C PHE A 157 -11.57 9.58 12.88
N ASP A 158 -12.28 8.70 13.63
CA ASP A 158 -11.70 7.92 14.73
C ASP A 158 -12.42 6.57 14.84
N GLU A 159 -11.73 5.49 14.49
CA GLU A 159 -12.27 4.14 14.61
C GLU A 159 -11.15 3.12 14.92
N ASN A 160 -11.32 2.37 16.03
CA ASN A 160 -10.45 1.27 16.45
C ASN A 160 -8.93 1.62 16.41
N GLY A 161 -8.58 2.84 16.85
CA GLY A 161 -7.21 3.30 16.91
C GLY A 161 -6.63 3.82 15.59
N VAL A 162 -7.44 3.95 14.54
CA VAL A 162 -7.12 4.68 13.32
C VAL A 162 -7.80 6.04 13.38
N GLN A 163 -7.00 7.10 13.29
CA GLN A 163 -7.48 8.48 13.42
C GLN A 163 -7.01 9.32 12.22
N ILE A 164 -7.89 10.20 11.74
CA ILE A 164 -7.56 11.16 10.70
C ILE A 164 -7.81 12.56 11.24
N TYR A 165 -6.84 13.42 11.05
CA TYR A 165 -6.90 14.82 11.43
C TYR A 165 -6.84 15.69 10.18
N LYS A 166 -7.67 16.72 10.12
CA LYS A 166 -7.65 17.70 9.02
C LYS A 166 -6.71 18.84 9.41
N VAL A 167 -5.72 19.09 8.56
CA VAL A 167 -4.79 20.20 8.73
C VAL A 167 -5.49 21.50 8.33
N THR A 168 -5.48 22.48 9.21
CA THR A 168 -6.07 23.80 9.00
C THR A 168 -5.08 24.85 9.49
N PHE A 169 -4.50 25.59 8.56
CA PHE A 169 -3.69 26.77 8.84
C PHE A 169 -4.36 28.02 8.30
#